data_6d6f53e518d1a76090316df42cce7355
#
_entry.id   6d6f53e518d1a76090316df42cce7355
#
_cell.length_a   1.000
_cell.length_b   1.000
_cell.length_c   1.000
_cell.angle_alpha   90.00
_cell.angle_beta   90.00
_cell.angle_gamma   90.00
#
_symmetry.space_group_name_H-M   'P 1'
#
loop_
_entity.id
_entity.type
_entity.pdbx_description
1 polymer ?
#
loop_
_entity_poly.entity_id
_entity_poly.type
_entity_poly.pdbx_seq_one_letter_code
_entity_poly.pdbx_strand_id
1 'polypeptide(L)'
;MATPNKKNKYDISFEVFPPKKDGEFEAAFEILNALATHDPAFISVTYGAGGSRSGKTVEIASYIQNKLQIDAVAHMTCVGSKKDDILAVCKALKEQNVCHILALRGDRPKDMSDEQFASREFAHANDLIDFLHQNTDFTIAGACYPEKHFESFSMESDLNNLKKKQDAGASFFISQLFFDNDFYYHFLEKAGKKGITVPICAGIMPITSAKQIGTTVSLSGSSVPKALADIIAAYSDNPEDMRKAGIDFCIRQIRDLQENGIKDIHIYTMNKPKMAAEIMANILR
;
A
#
# COMPACT_ATOMS: atom_id res chain seq x y z
N MET A 1 15.88 -9.69 -14.37
CA MET A 1 15.43 -8.47 -13.69
C MET A 1 15.40 -7.38 -14.73
N ALA A 2 14.23 -6.95 -15.16
CA ALA A 2 14.11 -5.77 -15.99
C ALA A 2 14.43 -4.57 -15.10
N THR A 3 15.50 -3.84 -15.42
CA THR A 3 15.81 -2.56 -14.78
C THR A 3 14.67 -1.60 -15.12
N PRO A 4 14.03 -0.96 -14.12
CA PRO A 4 13.02 0.05 -14.41
C PRO A 4 13.62 1.11 -15.32
N ASN A 5 12.83 1.51 -16.29
CA ASN A 5 13.20 2.50 -17.31
C ASN A 5 13.45 3.84 -16.59
N LYS A 6 14.71 4.12 -16.22
CA LYS A 6 15.12 5.28 -15.41
C LYS A 6 14.99 6.59 -16.21
N LYS A 7 13.77 7.00 -16.54
CA LYS A 7 13.48 8.33 -17.07
C LYS A 7 13.19 9.35 -15.97
N ASN A 8 12.69 8.93 -14.80
CA ASN A 8 12.27 9.79 -13.72
C ASN A 8 13.29 9.81 -12.57
N LYS A 9 13.46 10.96 -11.95
CA LYS A 9 14.29 11.11 -10.74
C LYS A 9 13.65 10.46 -9.51
N TYR A 10 12.32 10.35 -9.51
CA TYR A 10 11.50 9.78 -8.43
C TYR A 10 10.60 8.67 -8.98
N ASP A 11 10.46 7.60 -8.22
CA ASP A 11 9.62 6.47 -8.55
C ASP A 11 8.27 6.61 -7.81
N ILE A 12 7.24 7.02 -8.58
CA ILE A 12 5.89 7.18 -8.05
C ILE A 12 5.08 5.92 -8.38
N SER A 13 4.38 5.39 -7.41
CA SER A 13 3.49 4.25 -7.55
C SER A 13 2.11 4.54 -6.98
N PHE A 14 1.11 3.78 -7.40
CA PHE A 14 -0.28 3.98 -7.01
C PHE A 14 -0.88 2.74 -6.37
N GLU A 15 -1.81 2.94 -5.42
CA GLU A 15 -2.68 1.88 -4.94
C GLU A 15 -4.10 2.08 -5.47
N VAL A 16 -4.70 0.97 -5.90
CA VAL A 16 -6.10 0.88 -6.28
C VAL A 16 -6.76 -0.29 -5.55
N PHE A 17 -8.08 -0.27 -5.49
CA PHE A 17 -8.86 -1.41 -5.02
C PHE A 17 -9.79 -1.92 -6.11
N PRO A 18 -10.03 -3.24 -6.16
CA PRO A 18 -10.91 -3.83 -7.14
C PRO A 18 -12.36 -3.36 -6.94
N PRO A 19 -13.21 -3.45 -7.97
CA PRO A 19 -14.61 -3.04 -7.88
C PRO A 19 -15.36 -3.86 -6.84
N LYS A 20 -16.26 -3.22 -6.11
CA LYS A 20 -17.06 -3.87 -5.07
C LYS A 20 -18.07 -4.86 -5.65
N LYS A 21 -18.69 -4.52 -6.76
CA LYS A 21 -19.70 -5.34 -7.44
C LYS A 21 -19.13 -6.01 -8.68
N ASP A 22 -19.68 -7.17 -9.01
CA ASP A 22 -19.40 -7.82 -10.28
C ASP A 22 -20.03 -6.97 -11.40
N GLY A 23 -19.31 -6.79 -12.51
CA GLY A 23 -19.76 -5.94 -13.64
C GLY A 23 -19.28 -4.48 -13.60
N GLU A 24 -18.59 -4.05 -12.55
CA GLU A 24 -18.00 -2.69 -12.47
C GLU A 24 -16.52 -2.64 -12.96
N PHE A 25 -16.07 -3.65 -13.71
CA PHE A 25 -14.68 -3.71 -14.19
C PHE A 25 -14.35 -2.64 -15.21
N GLU A 26 -15.28 -2.27 -16.08
CA GLU A 26 -15.06 -1.22 -17.08
C GLU A 26 -14.71 0.12 -16.42
N ALA A 27 -15.45 0.51 -15.38
CA ALA A 27 -15.14 1.71 -14.61
C ALA A 27 -13.77 1.62 -13.90
N ALA A 28 -13.41 0.43 -13.41
CA ALA A 28 -12.08 0.21 -12.82
C ALA A 28 -10.97 0.32 -13.87
N PHE A 29 -11.19 -0.19 -15.09
CA PHE A 29 -10.22 -0.08 -16.18
C PHE A 29 -10.06 1.36 -16.66
N GLU A 30 -11.12 2.16 -16.70
CA GLU A 30 -11.03 3.61 -17.00
C GLU A 30 -10.15 4.34 -15.97
N ILE A 31 -10.31 4.02 -14.68
CA ILE A 31 -9.45 4.56 -13.61
C ILE A 31 -8.00 4.18 -13.86
N LEU A 32 -7.73 2.90 -14.14
CA LEU A 32 -6.38 2.40 -14.40
C LEU A 32 -5.74 3.05 -15.63
N ASN A 33 -6.50 3.19 -16.73
CA ASN A 33 -6.04 3.89 -17.93
C ASN A 33 -5.64 5.34 -17.63
N ALA A 34 -6.44 6.04 -16.81
CA ALA A 34 -6.11 7.40 -16.42
C ALA A 34 -4.86 7.48 -15.53
N LEU A 35 -4.68 6.55 -14.58
CA LEU A 35 -3.49 6.47 -13.74
C LEU A 35 -2.24 6.12 -14.55
N ALA A 36 -2.35 5.22 -15.53
CA ALA A 36 -1.25 4.80 -16.39
C ALA A 36 -0.62 5.96 -17.19
N THR A 37 -1.38 7.01 -17.51
CA THR A 37 -0.85 8.20 -18.21
C THR A 37 0.25 8.92 -17.43
N HIS A 38 0.40 8.63 -16.15
CA HIS A 38 1.42 9.23 -15.27
C HIS A 38 2.71 8.43 -15.19
N ASP A 39 2.85 7.34 -15.95
CA ASP A 39 4.04 6.48 -16.02
C ASP A 39 4.50 6.00 -14.60
N PRO A 40 3.60 5.36 -13.83
CA PRO A 40 3.95 4.91 -12.49
C PRO A 40 4.95 3.74 -12.52
N ALA A 41 5.82 3.66 -11.51
CA ALA A 41 6.76 2.56 -11.36
C ALA A 41 6.06 1.21 -11.20
N PHE A 42 4.95 1.19 -10.48
CA PHE A 42 4.03 0.05 -10.37
C PHE A 42 2.64 0.51 -9.92
N ILE A 43 1.65 -0.36 -10.04
CA ILE A 43 0.33 -0.15 -9.43
C ILE A 43 0.02 -1.35 -8.53
N SER A 44 -0.25 -1.11 -7.25
CA SER A 44 -0.68 -2.14 -6.32
C SER A 44 -2.21 -2.27 -6.30
N VAL A 45 -2.69 -3.51 -6.10
CA VAL A 45 -4.11 -3.84 -6.07
C VAL A 45 -4.45 -4.49 -4.75
N THR A 46 -5.36 -3.87 -3.98
CA THR A 46 -5.73 -4.40 -2.67
C THR A 46 -6.45 -5.75 -2.77
N TYR A 47 -6.31 -6.56 -1.71
CA TYR A 47 -6.97 -7.85 -1.60
C TYR A 47 -8.34 -7.70 -0.95
N GLY A 48 -9.39 -8.19 -1.59
CA GLY A 48 -10.71 -8.21 -0.97
C GLY A 48 -10.81 -9.31 0.10
N ALA A 49 -11.43 -9.03 1.25
CA ALA A 49 -11.67 -10.04 2.28
C ALA A 49 -12.70 -11.10 1.80
N GLY A 50 -12.31 -12.38 1.79
CA GLY A 50 -13.16 -13.53 1.44
C GLY A 50 -12.94 -14.11 0.03
N GLY A 51 -13.01 -15.42 -0.12
CA GLY A 51 -12.57 -16.24 -1.28
C GLY A 51 -13.05 -15.83 -2.67
N SER A 52 -14.25 -15.23 -2.84
CA SER A 52 -14.73 -14.74 -4.13
C SER A 52 -14.05 -13.41 -4.59
N ARG A 53 -13.27 -12.77 -3.74
CA ARG A 53 -12.65 -11.46 -4.01
C ARG A 53 -11.22 -11.58 -4.52
N SER A 54 -10.55 -12.72 -4.34
CA SER A 54 -9.21 -12.97 -4.91
C SER A 54 -9.23 -12.92 -6.44
N GLY A 55 -10.29 -13.42 -7.08
CA GLY A 55 -10.47 -13.35 -8.53
C GLY A 55 -10.47 -11.92 -9.08
N LYS A 56 -11.11 -10.98 -8.37
CA LYS A 56 -11.13 -9.57 -8.79
C LYS A 56 -9.74 -8.93 -8.70
N THR A 57 -8.98 -9.24 -7.66
CA THR A 57 -7.59 -8.77 -7.53
C THR A 57 -6.73 -9.30 -8.68
N VAL A 58 -6.87 -10.59 -9.03
CA VAL A 58 -6.16 -11.21 -10.15
C VAL A 58 -6.52 -10.54 -11.47
N GLU A 59 -7.81 -10.26 -11.72
CA GLU A 59 -8.27 -9.63 -12.96
C GLU A 59 -7.75 -8.20 -13.13
N ILE A 60 -7.80 -7.39 -12.06
CA ILE A 60 -7.25 -6.02 -12.07
C ILE A 60 -5.73 -6.06 -12.24
N ALA A 61 -5.02 -6.94 -11.52
CA ALA A 61 -3.58 -7.09 -11.65
C ALA A 61 -3.18 -7.56 -13.06
N SER A 62 -3.95 -8.49 -13.66
CA SER A 62 -3.78 -8.91 -15.04
C SER A 62 -3.93 -7.76 -16.04
N TYR A 63 -4.93 -6.90 -15.86
CA TYR A 63 -5.12 -5.74 -16.73
C TYR A 63 -3.92 -4.79 -16.65
N ILE A 64 -3.45 -4.47 -15.44
CA ILE A 64 -2.28 -3.61 -15.22
C ILE A 64 -1.05 -4.23 -15.90
N GLN A 65 -0.77 -5.50 -15.64
CA GLN A 65 0.41 -6.19 -16.14
C GLN A 65 0.40 -6.36 -17.67
N ASN A 66 -0.72 -6.86 -18.23
CA ASN A 66 -0.76 -7.33 -19.60
C ASN A 66 -1.31 -6.29 -20.59
N LYS A 67 -2.18 -5.38 -20.16
CA LYS A 67 -2.78 -4.34 -21.04
C LYS A 67 -2.04 -3.01 -20.91
N LEU A 68 -1.72 -2.59 -19.68
CA LEU A 68 -1.04 -1.32 -19.46
C LEU A 68 0.49 -1.46 -19.51
N GLN A 69 1.03 -2.68 -19.43
CA GLN A 69 2.47 -2.96 -19.40
C GLN A 69 3.18 -2.25 -18.24
N ILE A 70 2.50 -2.17 -17.09
CA ILE A 70 3.00 -1.63 -15.84
C ILE A 70 3.12 -2.79 -14.87
N ASP A 71 4.15 -2.78 -14.00
CA ASP A 71 4.30 -3.80 -12.98
C ASP A 71 3.11 -3.78 -12.01
N ALA A 72 2.41 -4.92 -11.91
CA ALA A 72 1.30 -5.10 -10.97
C ALA A 72 1.80 -5.72 -9.68
N VAL A 73 1.47 -5.12 -8.52
CA VAL A 73 1.73 -5.68 -7.20
C VAL A 73 0.41 -6.14 -6.59
N ALA A 74 0.16 -7.44 -6.57
CA ALA A 74 -1.07 -7.99 -6.00
C ALA A 74 -0.96 -8.10 -4.48
N HIS A 75 -1.86 -7.47 -3.72
CA HIS A 75 -1.94 -7.73 -2.29
C HIS A 75 -2.42 -9.15 -2.04
N MET A 76 -1.88 -9.77 -1.01
CA MET A 76 -2.27 -11.11 -0.56
C MET A 76 -2.34 -11.12 0.96
N THR A 77 -3.48 -11.53 1.52
CA THR A 77 -3.66 -11.63 2.97
C THR A 77 -3.71 -13.08 3.41
N CYS A 78 -3.12 -13.37 4.56
CA CYS A 78 -3.06 -14.74 5.09
C CYS A 78 -4.07 -15.04 6.19
N VAL A 79 -4.72 -14.04 6.77
CA VAL A 79 -5.74 -14.27 7.81
C VAL A 79 -6.91 -15.09 7.23
N GLY A 80 -7.16 -16.26 7.78
CA GLY A 80 -8.21 -17.17 7.31
C GLY A 80 -7.90 -17.94 6.01
N SER A 81 -6.70 -17.79 5.46
CA SER A 81 -6.27 -18.55 4.26
C SER A 81 -5.45 -19.77 4.67
N LYS A 82 -5.62 -20.86 3.92
CA LYS A 82 -4.78 -22.05 4.01
C LYS A 82 -3.65 -21.96 3.00
N LYS A 83 -2.61 -22.77 3.18
CA LYS A 83 -1.47 -22.86 2.24
C LYS A 83 -1.91 -23.16 0.82
N ASP A 84 -2.85 -24.09 0.65
CA ASP A 84 -3.38 -24.47 -0.66
C ASP A 84 -4.13 -23.32 -1.33
N ASP A 85 -4.88 -22.50 -0.57
CA ASP A 85 -5.57 -21.32 -1.08
C ASP A 85 -4.56 -20.28 -1.57
N ILE A 86 -3.49 -20.05 -0.80
CA ILE A 86 -2.38 -19.16 -1.19
C ILE A 86 -1.73 -19.63 -2.49
N LEU A 87 -1.40 -20.92 -2.60
CA LEU A 87 -0.79 -21.48 -3.82
C LEU A 87 -1.73 -21.40 -5.02
N ALA A 88 -3.03 -21.59 -4.83
CA ALA A 88 -4.01 -21.44 -5.91
C ALA A 88 -4.05 -20.00 -6.46
N VAL A 89 -4.02 -19.00 -5.57
CA VAL A 89 -3.95 -17.59 -5.97
C VAL A 89 -2.60 -17.25 -6.64
N CYS A 90 -1.49 -17.77 -6.12
CA CYS A 90 -0.17 -17.64 -6.74
C CYS A 90 -0.17 -18.19 -8.17
N LYS A 91 -0.75 -19.38 -8.38
CA LYS A 91 -0.89 -19.95 -9.72
C LYS A 91 -1.69 -19.06 -10.65
N ALA A 92 -2.85 -18.58 -10.20
CA ALA A 92 -3.68 -17.67 -11.01
C ALA A 92 -2.96 -16.37 -11.38
N LEU A 93 -2.21 -15.76 -10.44
CA LEU A 93 -1.38 -14.56 -10.70
C LEU A 93 -0.26 -14.86 -11.72
N LYS A 94 0.42 -16.00 -11.57
CA LYS A 94 1.49 -16.42 -12.47
C LYS A 94 1.00 -16.64 -13.89
N GLU A 95 -0.17 -17.26 -14.06
CA GLU A 95 -0.82 -17.43 -15.37
C GLU A 95 -1.16 -16.10 -16.04
N GLN A 96 -1.25 -15.03 -15.26
CA GLN A 96 -1.45 -13.66 -15.74
C GLN A 96 -0.14 -12.83 -15.79
N ASN A 97 1.03 -13.46 -15.74
CA ASN A 97 2.34 -12.80 -15.77
C ASN A 97 2.59 -11.81 -14.62
N VAL A 98 1.79 -11.84 -13.57
CA VAL A 98 2.02 -11.01 -12.38
C VAL A 98 3.13 -11.64 -11.56
N CYS A 99 4.17 -10.85 -11.24
CA CYS A 99 5.38 -11.34 -10.58
C CYS A 99 5.64 -10.73 -9.20
N HIS A 100 4.77 -9.82 -8.72
CA HIS A 100 4.96 -9.11 -7.46
C HIS A 100 3.76 -9.30 -6.54
N ILE A 101 4.03 -9.61 -5.27
CA ILE A 101 3.02 -9.78 -4.22
C ILE A 101 3.36 -8.85 -3.05
N LEU A 102 2.36 -8.11 -2.53
CA LEU A 102 2.44 -7.47 -1.22
C LEU A 102 1.79 -8.40 -0.19
N ALA A 103 2.63 -9.05 0.61
CA ALA A 103 2.21 -10.02 1.63
C ALA A 103 1.80 -9.31 2.93
N LEU A 104 0.55 -9.53 3.34
CA LEU A 104 -0.08 -8.91 4.49
C LEU A 104 -0.68 -9.98 5.40
N ARG A 105 -0.83 -9.68 6.70
CA ARG A 105 -1.64 -10.54 7.55
C ARG A 105 -3.13 -10.42 7.16
N GLY A 106 -3.58 -9.21 6.94
CA GLY A 106 -4.99 -8.87 6.83
C GLY A 106 -5.64 -8.63 8.19
N ASP A 107 -6.82 -7.99 8.17
CA ASP A 107 -7.61 -7.76 9.38
C ASP A 107 -8.41 -9.02 9.72
N ARG A 108 -8.59 -9.25 11.03
CA ARG A 108 -9.43 -10.37 11.48
C ARG A 108 -10.88 -10.13 11.02
N PRO A 109 -11.47 -11.06 10.24
CA PRO A 109 -12.89 -11.00 9.89
C PRO A 109 -13.76 -10.96 11.14
N LYS A 110 -14.84 -10.18 11.13
CA LYS A 110 -15.74 -10.00 12.29
C LYS A 110 -16.44 -11.28 12.71
N ASP A 111 -16.64 -12.18 11.77
CA ASP A 111 -17.30 -13.49 11.94
C ASP A 111 -16.32 -14.61 12.30
N MET A 112 -15.00 -14.35 12.36
CA MET A 112 -13.99 -15.33 12.72
C MET A 112 -13.94 -15.51 14.25
N SER A 113 -14.15 -16.74 14.74
CA SER A 113 -14.05 -17.07 16.17
C SER A 113 -12.61 -16.95 16.70
N ASP A 114 -12.46 -16.86 18.04
CA ASP A 114 -11.13 -16.84 18.67
C ASP A 114 -10.35 -18.14 18.40
N GLU A 115 -11.02 -19.27 18.36
CA GLU A 115 -10.42 -20.57 18.05
C GLU A 115 -9.90 -20.61 16.61
N GLN A 116 -10.68 -20.15 15.65
CA GLN A 116 -10.27 -20.04 14.26
C GLN A 116 -9.09 -19.10 14.09
N PHE A 117 -9.11 -17.95 14.79
CA PHE A 117 -8.02 -17.00 14.76
C PHE A 117 -6.75 -17.56 15.41
N ALA A 118 -6.84 -18.33 16.47
CA ALA A 118 -5.71 -18.95 17.13
C ALA A 118 -5.10 -20.11 16.33
N SER A 119 -5.94 -20.88 15.62
CA SER A 119 -5.52 -22.08 14.85
C SER A 119 -5.18 -21.80 13.38
N ARG A 120 -5.11 -20.53 12.96
CA ARG A 120 -4.78 -20.18 11.56
C ARG A 120 -3.37 -20.64 11.17
N GLU A 121 -3.19 -21.02 9.92
CA GLU A 121 -1.93 -21.55 9.42
C GLU A 121 -0.79 -20.51 9.37
N PHE A 122 -1.15 -19.23 9.20
CA PHE A 122 -0.23 -18.09 9.20
C PHE A 122 -0.58 -17.15 10.35
N ALA A 123 0.29 -17.00 11.32
CA ALA A 123 0.06 -16.11 12.44
C ALA A 123 0.28 -14.63 12.07
N HIS A 124 1.28 -14.38 11.22
CA HIS A 124 1.71 -13.03 10.83
C HIS A 124 2.12 -12.97 9.36
N ALA A 125 2.32 -11.76 8.85
CA ALA A 125 2.76 -11.54 7.47
C ALA A 125 4.15 -12.13 7.18
N ASN A 126 5.05 -12.20 8.17
CA ASN A 126 6.36 -12.85 7.98
C ASN A 126 6.24 -14.34 7.69
N ASP A 127 5.24 -15.03 8.25
CA ASP A 127 5.02 -16.46 7.96
C ASP A 127 4.54 -16.65 6.51
N LEU A 128 3.69 -15.74 6.01
CA LEU A 128 3.30 -15.71 4.61
C LEU A 128 4.48 -15.41 3.69
N ILE A 129 5.32 -14.42 4.04
CA ILE A 129 6.52 -14.05 3.27
C ILE A 129 7.46 -15.26 3.15
N ASP A 130 7.76 -15.91 4.28
CA ASP A 130 8.62 -17.11 4.31
C ASP A 130 8.05 -18.23 3.45
N PHE A 131 6.75 -18.50 3.58
CA PHE A 131 6.08 -19.52 2.77
C PHE A 131 6.13 -19.21 1.28
N LEU A 132 5.85 -17.97 0.87
CA LEU A 132 5.93 -17.54 -0.53
C LEU A 132 7.36 -17.63 -1.05
N HIS A 133 8.34 -17.20 -0.27
CA HIS A 133 9.75 -17.23 -0.64
C HIS A 133 10.27 -18.66 -0.89
N GLN A 134 9.83 -19.61 -0.07
CA GLN A 134 10.23 -21.01 -0.20
C GLN A 134 9.53 -21.76 -1.33
N ASN A 135 8.30 -21.38 -1.71
CA ASN A 135 7.43 -22.15 -2.58
C ASN A 135 7.14 -21.48 -3.92
N THR A 136 7.60 -20.25 -4.14
CA THR A 136 7.29 -19.47 -5.35
C THR A 136 8.51 -18.65 -5.79
N ASP A 137 8.45 -18.08 -6.99
CA ASP A 137 9.45 -17.16 -7.55
C ASP A 137 8.96 -15.70 -7.62
N PHE A 138 7.95 -15.34 -6.83
CA PHE A 138 7.48 -13.97 -6.74
C PHE A 138 8.49 -13.04 -6.04
N THR A 139 8.56 -11.80 -6.50
CA THR A 139 9.14 -10.71 -5.73
C THR A 139 8.13 -10.32 -4.65
N ILE A 140 8.54 -10.38 -3.39
CA ILE A 140 7.63 -10.23 -2.26
C ILE A 140 7.88 -8.89 -1.57
N ALA A 141 6.83 -8.07 -1.45
CA ALA A 141 6.82 -6.88 -0.62
C ALA A 141 6.15 -7.16 0.73
N GLY A 142 6.47 -6.34 1.71
CA GLY A 142 5.78 -6.31 3.00
C GLY A 142 5.31 -4.90 3.38
N ALA A 143 4.44 -4.79 4.38
CA ALA A 143 4.08 -3.49 4.96
C ALA A 143 4.98 -3.15 6.15
N CYS A 144 5.23 -1.83 6.37
CA CYS A 144 5.89 -1.28 7.54
C CYS A 144 5.12 -0.06 8.08
N TYR A 145 5.45 0.38 9.29
CA TYR A 145 4.63 1.36 10.02
C TYR A 145 5.51 2.45 10.63
N PRO A 146 5.53 3.67 10.05
CA PRO A 146 6.35 4.77 10.55
C PRO A 146 6.05 5.16 12.00
N GLU A 147 4.79 5.03 12.43
CA GLU A 147 4.33 5.31 13.79
C GLU A 147 4.10 4.05 14.64
N LYS A 148 4.65 2.90 14.24
CA LYS A 148 4.48 1.53 14.71
C LYS A 148 3.09 0.92 14.39
N HIS A 149 3.02 -0.38 14.24
CA HIS A 149 1.75 -1.10 14.15
C HIS A 149 0.99 -0.99 15.48
N PHE A 150 -0.33 -0.76 15.44
CA PHE A 150 -1.13 -0.53 16.64
C PHE A 150 -1.11 -1.71 17.64
N GLU A 151 -0.99 -2.95 17.15
CA GLU A 151 -0.85 -4.15 17.98
C GLU A 151 0.58 -4.36 18.51
N SER A 152 1.59 -3.66 17.98
CA SER A 152 2.95 -3.80 18.46
C SER A 152 3.13 -3.10 19.81
N PHE A 153 3.79 -3.76 20.76
CA PHE A 153 4.02 -3.23 22.10
C PHE A 153 4.85 -1.93 22.07
N SER A 154 5.85 -1.87 21.20
CA SER A 154 6.74 -0.71 21.06
C SER A 154 7.25 -0.59 19.62
N MET A 155 7.85 0.57 19.27
CA MET A 155 8.54 0.77 18.01
C MET A 155 9.70 -0.25 17.84
N GLU A 156 10.43 -0.56 18.91
CA GLU A 156 11.50 -1.56 18.89
C GLU A 156 10.96 -2.94 18.53
N SER A 157 9.83 -3.34 19.12
CA SER A 157 9.15 -4.60 18.79
C SER A 157 8.70 -4.64 17.33
N ASP A 158 8.17 -3.52 16.82
CA ASP A 158 7.71 -3.42 15.43
C ASP A 158 8.86 -3.51 14.42
N LEU A 159 9.98 -2.84 14.72
CA LEU A 159 11.21 -2.93 13.92
C LEU A 159 11.82 -4.35 13.95
N ASN A 160 11.72 -5.07 15.06
CA ASN A 160 12.09 -6.49 15.12
C ASN A 160 11.23 -7.34 14.19
N ASN A 161 9.92 -7.07 14.14
CA ASN A 161 9.01 -7.76 13.23
C ASN A 161 9.28 -7.37 11.77
N LEU A 162 9.64 -6.12 11.50
CA LEU A 162 10.04 -5.67 10.16
C LEU A 162 11.32 -6.40 9.71
N LYS A 163 12.30 -6.54 10.60
CA LYS A 163 13.52 -7.30 10.31
C LYS A 163 13.21 -8.76 9.99
N LYS A 164 12.32 -9.40 10.73
CA LYS A 164 11.87 -10.77 10.42
C LYS A 164 11.25 -10.87 9.02
N LYS A 165 10.47 -9.87 8.58
CA LYS A 165 9.90 -9.85 7.22
C LYS A 165 10.99 -9.77 6.16
N GLN A 166 12.01 -8.91 6.35
CA GLN A 166 13.16 -8.84 5.45
C GLN A 166 13.91 -10.18 5.41
N ASP A 167 14.21 -10.77 6.59
CA ASP A 167 14.94 -12.03 6.69
C ASP A 167 14.15 -13.23 6.11
N ALA A 168 12.84 -13.16 6.12
CA ALA A 168 11.94 -14.13 5.48
C ALA A 168 11.87 -13.99 3.94
N GLY A 169 12.47 -12.94 3.36
CA GLY A 169 12.56 -12.79 1.90
C GLY A 169 11.81 -11.58 1.32
N ALA A 170 11.33 -10.63 2.15
CA ALA A 170 10.78 -9.40 1.62
C ALA A 170 11.85 -8.58 0.89
N SER A 171 11.58 -8.18 -0.35
CA SER A 171 12.50 -7.44 -1.23
C SER A 171 12.33 -5.93 -1.16
N PHE A 172 11.18 -5.45 -0.69
CA PHE A 172 10.91 -4.04 -0.42
C PHE A 172 9.73 -3.91 0.53
N PHE A 173 9.53 -2.70 1.06
CA PHE A 173 8.39 -2.39 1.92
C PHE A 173 7.59 -1.22 1.39
N ILE A 174 6.27 -1.22 1.67
CA ILE A 174 5.40 -0.07 1.50
C ILE A 174 4.96 0.35 2.91
N SER A 175 5.15 1.63 3.25
CA SER A 175 4.76 2.10 4.57
C SER A 175 3.25 2.27 4.68
N GLN A 176 2.70 2.07 5.88
CA GLN A 176 1.40 2.64 6.23
C GLN A 176 1.45 4.15 6.03
N LEU A 177 0.30 4.74 5.71
CA LEU A 177 0.18 6.18 5.59
C LEU A 177 0.61 6.89 6.89
N PHE A 178 1.13 8.07 6.73
CA PHE A 178 1.48 9.01 7.80
C PHE A 178 1.22 10.44 7.30
N PHE A 179 1.06 11.39 8.20
CA PHE A 179 0.78 12.79 7.85
C PHE A 179 1.88 13.74 8.27
N ASP A 180 2.82 13.27 9.07
CA ASP A 180 3.99 14.01 9.53
C ASP A 180 5.26 13.28 9.06
N ASN A 181 6.06 13.96 8.21
CA ASN A 181 7.25 13.38 7.61
C ASN A 181 8.34 13.09 8.65
N ASP A 182 8.36 13.79 9.79
CA ASP A 182 9.33 13.53 10.86
C ASP A 182 9.21 12.10 11.41
N PHE A 183 7.99 11.54 11.49
CA PHE A 183 7.81 10.13 11.85
C PHE A 183 8.46 9.20 10.84
N TYR A 184 8.34 9.48 9.56
CA TYR A 184 8.93 8.66 8.50
C TYR A 184 10.46 8.76 8.51
N TYR A 185 11.02 9.96 8.66
CA TYR A 185 12.48 10.14 8.75
C TYR A 185 13.08 9.42 9.96
N HIS A 186 12.49 9.58 11.14
CA HIS A 186 12.91 8.88 12.36
C HIS A 186 12.75 7.35 12.22
N PHE A 187 11.70 6.90 11.56
CA PHE A 187 11.50 5.49 11.28
C PHE A 187 12.62 4.93 10.38
N LEU A 188 12.97 5.62 9.29
CA LEU A 188 14.04 5.20 8.39
C LEU A 188 15.39 5.12 9.11
N GLU A 189 15.72 6.11 9.95
CA GLU A 189 16.94 6.09 10.76
C GLU A 189 16.99 4.85 11.68
N LYS A 190 15.89 4.58 12.39
CA LYS A 190 15.80 3.41 13.29
C LYS A 190 15.82 2.10 12.52
N ALA A 191 15.13 2.02 11.38
CA ALA A 191 15.12 0.85 10.50
C ALA A 191 16.53 0.54 9.99
N GLY A 192 17.27 1.55 9.53
CA GLY A 192 18.67 1.39 9.12
C GLY A 192 19.57 0.89 10.24
N LYS A 193 19.44 1.44 11.47
CA LYS A 193 20.17 0.95 12.66
C LYS A 193 19.82 -0.51 13.01
N LYS A 194 18.60 -0.94 12.68
CA LYS A 194 18.12 -2.32 12.87
C LYS A 194 18.60 -3.29 11.77
N GLY A 195 19.27 -2.79 10.74
CA GLY A 195 19.76 -3.59 9.61
C GLY A 195 18.69 -3.85 8.55
N ILE A 196 17.69 -2.98 8.43
CA ILE A 196 16.80 -2.98 7.27
C ILE A 196 17.56 -2.33 6.11
N THR A 197 17.71 -3.05 5.01
CA THR A 197 18.52 -2.64 3.85
C THR A 197 17.73 -2.62 2.54
N VAL A 198 16.54 -3.20 2.53
CA VAL A 198 15.67 -3.19 1.37
C VAL A 198 14.96 -1.83 1.24
N PRO A 199 14.57 -1.41 0.01
CA PRO A 199 13.86 -0.16 -0.22
C PRO A 199 12.56 -0.06 0.58
N ILE A 200 12.19 1.16 0.97
CA ILE A 200 10.93 1.46 1.66
C ILE A 200 10.23 2.59 0.92
N CYS A 201 9.07 2.29 0.34
CA CYS A 201 8.21 3.27 -0.31
C CYS A 201 7.39 4.05 0.73
N ALA A 202 7.42 5.38 0.66
CA ALA A 202 6.61 6.25 1.52
C ALA A 202 5.13 6.22 1.10
N GLY A 203 4.27 5.66 1.94
CA GLY A 203 2.83 5.58 1.70
C GLY A 203 2.12 6.90 2.04
N ILE A 204 1.55 7.56 1.05
CA ILE A 204 0.92 8.87 1.19
C ILE A 204 -0.57 8.79 0.84
N MET A 205 -1.42 9.26 1.76
CA MET A 205 -2.87 9.30 1.56
C MET A 205 -3.38 10.74 1.52
N PRO A 206 -3.88 11.20 0.37
CA PRO A 206 -4.54 12.51 0.27
C PRO A 206 -5.85 12.54 1.06
N ILE A 207 -6.04 13.49 1.95
CA ILE A 207 -7.28 13.71 2.71
C ILE A 207 -8.14 14.73 1.99
N THR A 208 -9.24 14.28 1.38
CA THR A 208 -10.11 15.11 0.54
C THR A 208 -11.47 15.43 1.20
N SER A 209 -11.72 14.95 2.42
CA SER A 209 -12.91 15.30 3.19
C SER A 209 -12.65 15.10 4.69
N ALA A 210 -13.29 15.91 5.53
CA ALA A 210 -13.18 15.79 6.98
C ALA A 210 -13.62 14.41 7.50
N LYS A 211 -14.66 13.81 6.91
CA LYS A 211 -15.15 12.47 7.25
C LYS A 211 -14.09 11.39 7.03
N GLN A 212 -13.27 11.53 6.00
CA GLN A 212 -12.23 10.56 5.67
C GLN A 212 -11.21 10.42 6.80
N ILE A 213 -10.83 11.53 7.47
CA ILE A 213 -9.75 11.51 8.47
C ILE A 213 -10.07 10.60 9.66
N GLY A 214 -11.29 10.66 10.19
CA GLY A 214 -11.70 9.82 11.32
C GLY A 214 -11.57 8.33 11.02
N THR A 215 -12.04 7.89 9.85
CA THR A 215 -11.91 6.51 9.39
C THR A 215 -10.45 6.13 9.16
N THR A 216 -9.68 7.01 8.51
CA THR A 216 -8.27 6.78 8.20
C THR A 216 -7.45 6.59 9.47
N VAL A 217 -7.55 7.50 10.43
CA VAL A 217 -6.84 7.43 11.71
C VAL A 217 -7.24 6.18 12.52
N SER A 218 -8.53 5.87 12.55
CA SER A 218 -9.03 4.68 13.26
C SER A 218 -8.47 3.37 12.72
N LEU A 219 -8.21 3.32 11.41
CA LEU A 219 -7.69 2.12 10.74
C LEU A 219 -6.16 2.05 10.73
N SER A 220 -5.49 3.20 10.58
CA SER A 220 -4.03 3.25 10.46
C SER A 220 -3.31 3.41 11.79
N GLY A 221 -3.96 4.02 12.78
CA GLY A 221 -3.33 4.45 14.02
C GLY A 221 -2.40 5.66 13.86
N SER A 222 -2.44 6.34 12.70
CA SER A 222 -1.56 7.48 12.39
C SER A 222 -1.98 8.74 13.14
N SER A 223 -1.01 9.53 13.55
CA SER A 223 -1.21 10.83 14.21
C SER A 223 -1.68 11.89 13.21
N VAL A 224 -2.47 12.85 13.68
CA VAL A 224 -2.91 14.00 12.88
C VAL A 224 -2.10 15.23 13.31
N PRO A 225 -1.17 15.74 12.48
CA PRO A 225 -0.41 16.92 12.83
C PRO A 225 -1.30 18.17 12.85
N LYS A 226 -0.86 19.18 13.63
CA LYS A 226 -1.59 20.43 13.79
C LYS A 226 -1.98 21.08 12.45
N ALA A 227 -1.08 21.08 11.48
CA ALA A 227 -1.33 21.66 10.17
C ALA A 227 -2.52 21.00 9.44
N LEU A 228 -2.68 19.66 9.53
CA LEU A 228 -3.82 18.96 8.96
C LEU A 228 -5.09 19.17 9.79
N ALA A 229 -4.97 19.20 11.12
CA ALA A 229 -6.09 19.51 12.01
C ALA A 229 -6.67 20.91 11.76
N ASP A 230 -5.80 21.92 11.57
CA ASP A 230 -6.20 23.30 11.25
C ASP A 230 -6.94 23.38 9.89
N ILE A 231 -6.51 22.62 8.87
CA ILE A 231 -7.20 22.52 7.58
C ILE A 231 -8.60 21.94 7.76
N ILE A 232 -8.73 20.86 8.53
CA ILE A 232 -10.02 20.22 8.81
C ILE A 232 -10.95 21.19 9.54
N ALA A 233 -10.44 21.89 10.56
CA ALA A 233 -11.22 22.85 11.33
C ALA A 233 -11.69 24.03 10.48
N ALA A 234 -10.87 24.48 9.53
CA ALA A 234 -11.18 25.62 8.67
C ALA A 234 -12.17 25.28 7.55
N TYR A 235 -12.14 24.06 7.02
CA TYR A 235 -12.83 23.71 5.76
C TYR A 235 -13.79 22.52 5.86
N SER A 236 -14.05 21.97 7.06
CA SER A 236 -14.94 20.79 7.21
C SER A 236 -16.32 20.96 6.60
N ASP A 237 -16.87 22.18 6.64
CA ASP A 237 -18.21 22.51 6.15
C ASP A 237 -18.24 22.92 4.67
N ASN A 238 -17.07 23.05 4.02
CA ASN A 238 -16.94 23.36 2.60
C ASN A 238 -16.19 22.20 1.89
N PRO A 239 -16.88 21.27 1.23
CA PRO A 239 -16.25 20.10 0.61
C PRO A 239 -15.23 20.44 -0.49
N GLU A 240 -15.43 21.53 -1.23
CA GLU A 240 -14.52 21.93 -2.31
C GLU A 240 -13.22 22.49 -1.75
N ASP A 241 -13.29 23.40 -0.79
CA ASP A 241 -12.12 23.97 -0.13
C ASP A 241 -11.37 22.92 0.68
N MET A 242 -12.10 22.02 1.37
CA MET A 242 -11.49 20.89 2.08
C MET A 242 -10.71 19.97 1.14
N ARG A 243 -11.29 19.63 -0.02
CA ARG A 243 -10.62 18.82 -1.03
C ARG A 243 -9.34 19.50 -1.52
N LYS A 244 -9.41 20.77 -1.87
CA LYS A 244 -8.28 21.56 -2.37
C LYS A 244 -7.17 21.66 -1.32
N ALA A 245 -7.50 22.08 -0.11
CA ALA A 245 -6.54 22.23 0.98
C ALA A 245 -5.87 20.89 1.36
N GLY A 246 -6.63 19.79 1.33
CA GLY A 246 -6.09 18.45 1.59
C GLY A 246 -5.16 17.95 0.49
N ILE A 247 -5.44 18.24 -0.78
CA ILE A 247 -4.53 17.94 -1.89
C ILE A 247 -3.27 18.81 -1.79
N ASP A 248 -3.39 20.10 -1.50
CA ASP A 248 -2.24 20.99 -1.31
C ASP A 248 -1.36 20.53 -0.13
N PHE A 249 -1.96 20.03 0.95
CA PHE A 249 -1.23 19.42 2.06
C PHE A 249 -0.42 18.21 1.59
N CYS A 250 -1.05 17.30 0.86
CA CYS A 250 -0.42 16.11 0.30
C CYS A 250 0.74 16.47 -0.64
N ILE A 251 0.57 17.45 -1.52
CA ILE A 251 1.61 17.92 -2.43
C ILE A 251 2.83 18.46 -1.65
N ARG A 252 2.60 19.28 -0.60
CA ARG A 252 3.68 19.77 0.26
C ARG A 252 4.40 18.64 0.97
N GLN A 253 3.66 17.65 1.49
CA GLN A 253 4.22 16.45 2.12
C GLN A 253 5.13 15.68 1.16
N ILE A 254 4.67 15.43 -0.07
CA ILE A 254 5.46 14.72 -1.09
C ILE A 254 6.69 15.52 -1.49
N ARG A 255 6.57 16.84 -1.70
CA ARG A 255 7.72 17.68 -2.06
C ARG A 255 8.79 17.68 -0.98
N ASP A 256 8.40 17.80 0.28
CA ASP A 256 9.34 17.72 1.40
C ASP A 256 10.07 16.37 1.43
N LEU A 257 9.36 15.25 1.23
CA LEU A 257 10.00 13.93 1.09
C LEU A 257 11.01 13.89 -0.06
N GLN A 258 10.65 14.44 -1.22
CA GLN A 258 11.51 14.47 -2.41
C GLN A 258 12.75 15.34 -2.20
N GLU A 259 12.61 16.51 -1.56
CA GLU A 259 13.69 17.43 -1.20
C GLU A 259 14.66 16.79 -0.19
N ASN A 260 14.16 15.94 0.69
CA ASN A 260 14.94 15.14 1.64
C ASN A 260 15.45 13.80 1.07
N GLY A 261 15.38 13.61 -0.25
CA GLY A 261 16.01 12.49 -0.95
C GLY A 261 15.22 11.18 -0.96
N ILE A 262 13.95 11.19 -0.51
CA ILE A 262 13.05 10.05 -0.63
C ILE A 262 12.61 9.91 -2.09
N LYS A 263 12.94 8.79 -2.71
CA LYS A 263 12.68 8.55 -4.15
C LYS A 263 11.40 7.77 -4.38
N ASP A 264 11.11 6.80 -3.54
CA ASP A 264 10.03 5.84 -3.70
C ASP A 264 8.79 6.33 -2.94
N ILE A 265 7.76 6.79 -3.66
CA ILE A 265 6.53 7.32 -3.09
C ILE A 265 5.34 6.53 -3.61
N HIS A 266 4.53 6.04 -2.69
CA HIS A 266 3.34 5.25 -2.98
C HIS A 266 2.08 6.02 -2.60
N ILE A 267 1.24 6.38 -3.59
CA ILE A 267 0.05 7.21 -3.38
C ILE A 267 -1.19 6.31 -3.30
N TYR A 268 -1.88 6.38 -2.18
CA TYR A 268 -3.18 5.75 -1.97
C TYR A 268 -4.27 6.55 -2.71
N THR A 269 -4.54 6.19 -3.97
CA THR A 269 -5.39 6.99 -4.87
C THR A 269 -6.86 6.99 -4.51
N MET A 270 -7.32 6.06 -3.68
CA MET A 270 -8.74 5.86 -3.37
C MET A 270 -9.60 5.73 -4.64
N ASN A 271 -9.04 5.17 -5.72
CA ASN A 271 -9.65 5.08 -7.05
C ASN A 271 -10.13 6.44 -7.60
N LYS A 272 -9.41 7.54 -7.28
CA LYS A 272 -9.72 8.91 -7.71
C LYS A 272 -8.66 9.43 -8.70
N PRO A 273 -8.71 9.09 -9.99
CA PRO A 273 -7.65 9.42 -10.95
C PRO A 273 -7.48 10.93 -11.15
N LYS A 274 -8.55 11.73 -11.05
CA LYS A 274 -8.46 13.20 -11.13
C LYS A 274 -7.62 13.80 -9.99
N MET A 275 -7.76 13.27 -8.78
CA MET A 275 -6.96 13.67 -7.63
C MET A 275 -5.48 13.28 -7.83
N ALA A 276 -5.22 12.06 -8.29
CA ALA A 276 -3.87 11.62 -8.61
C ALA A 276 -3.23 12.51 -9.69
N ALA A 277 -3.96 12.86 -10.76
CA ALA A 277 -3.50 13.76 -11.81
C ALA A 277 -3.12 15.15 -11.27
N GLU A 278 -3.92 15.72 -10.36
CA GLU A 278 -3.68 17.01 -9.73
C GLU A 278 -2.39 16.97 -8.89
N ILE A 279 -2.19 15.90 -8.11
CA ILE A 279 -0.95 15.69 -7.35
C ILE A 279 0.26 15.55 -8.30
N MET A 280 0.15 14.67 -9.32
CA MET A 280 1.24 14.40 -10.26
C MET A 280 1.67 15.62 -11.08
N ALA A 281 0.75 16.57 -11.34
CA ALA A 281 1.08 17.83 -12.01
C ALA A 281 1.89 18.78 -11.14
N ASN A 282 1.94 18.57 -9.82
CA ASN A 282 2.52 19.49 -8.84
C ASN A 282 3.69 18.92 -8.03
N ILE A 283 4.12 17.69 -8.29
CA ILE A 283 5.30 17.10 -7.63
C ILE A 283 6.47 16.96 -8.62
N LEU A 284 7.67 16.71 -8.11
CA LEU A 284 8.88 16.50 -8.92
C LEU A 284 8.82 15.10 -9.59
N ARG A 285 9.40 15.00 -10.77
CA ARG A 285 9.52 13.75 -11.55
C ARG A 285 10.96 13.43 -11.93
#